data_f76262bc0674d852c23f10d375fc78bc
#
_entry.id   f76262bc0674d852c23f10d375fc78bc
#
_cell.length_a   1.000
_cell.length_b   1.000
_cell.length_c   1.000
_cell.angle_alpha   90.00
_cell.angle_beta   90.00
_cell.angle_gamma   90.00
#
_symmetry.space_group_name_H-M   'P 1'
#
loop_
_entity.id
_entity.type
_entity.pdbx_description
1 polymer ?
#
loop_
_entity_poly.entity_id
_entity_poly.type
_entity_poly.pdbx_seq_one_letter_code
_entity_poly.pdbx_strand_id
1 'polypeptide(L)'
;MDLICKVGLSVLLTAAGALAAQRYPSPDDLALSRDGARLYVVCGGTDELVVIDRATRAIAGRVPVGRLPRGVAVGPDGSRIYVANSWSDSVTEIDAASLRVLRALPTGFEPTGVAVDGRGEFLYTGNRLSNDVSVIDLRTGRESRRLVAGRGASWLAASPDGARIYATHIYPNGGAWRTPPRSEITAVDTGTRTVAARTSLPDAAGVFHIAFSRDGRLGIAAQLRPKNLIPLAHVEHGWVFGDSITVFGADVGGGPVQLPLDEIESFFSLPFGVAIAPDKSRVYVSASGSNEVAVLDLRRLLAAATGRDAGRLANDLSAAARYVTARIPVGRQPRSIVLSPDGSALYVANRLDDSISVIDTTRGAVAAVIPLGAPSEMIAERLGERLFYSAEFSWNHSFGCANCHLDSTFDGLQWDLEPDGFGVDIVDNRLLEDVGGTAPFKWNGGNPDLATECGIRTERFFFRSQGFRGEDLEYLVRYVESIPLRPNRYRSPDGTLTPAQERGKAIFERTTRKNGTPIPADNQCFVCHSGPYYTNQTLADVGTGKPTDRSPKIDVPQLTNVAYTAPYLHDGSARTLEEIWTVFNPNDRHGVSNDLTKDELNDLIEYLKIL
;
A
#
# COMPACT_ATOMS: atom_id res chain seq x y z
N MET A 1 3.34 -48.55 -60.33
CA MET A 1 2.88 -49.30 -59.14
C MET A 1 3.38 -48.53 -57.93
N ASP A 2 2.55 -47.56 -57.58
CA ASP A 2 2.89 -46.55 -56.54
C ASP A 2 2.36 -46.99 -55.20
N LEU A 3 3.21 -47.06 -54.20
CA LEU A 3 2.82 -47.30 -52.81
C LEU A 3 3.02 -46.02 -52.04
N ILE A 4 1.96 -45.24 -51.87
CA ILE A 4 1.96 -44.02 -51.07
C ILE A 4 1.82 -44.40 -49.59
N CYS A 5 2.87 -44.19 -48.82
CA CYS A 5 2.88 -44.36 -47.39
C CYS A 5 2.26 -43.14 -46.71
N LYS A 6 1.04 -43.28 -46.15
CA LYS A 6 0.40 -42.26 -45.31
C LYS A 6 0.97 -42.38 -43.90
N VAL A 7 1.82 -41.43 -43.50
CA VAL A 7 2.22 -41.23 -42.12
C VAL A 7 1.17 -40.40 -41.43
N GLY A 8 0.38 -41.02 -40.58
CA GLY A 8 -0.57 -40.34 -39.70
C GLY A 8 0.17 -39.66 -38.52
N LEU A 9 0.18 -38.35 -38.50
CA LEU A 9 0.66 -37.55 -37.40
C LEU A 9 -0.41 -37.52 -36.29
N SER A 10 -0.25 -38.37 -35.27
CA SER A 10 -1.06 -38.32 -34.06
C SER A 10 -0.59 -37.16 -33.22
N VAL A 11 -1.35 -36.06 -33.22
CA VAL A 11 -1.17 -34.96 -32.28
C VAL A 11 -1.66 -35.44 -30.91
N LEU A 12 -0.75 -35.81 -30.04
CA LEU A 12 -1.01 -35.96 -28.60
C LEU A 12 -1.28 -34.56 -28.03
N LEU A 13 -2.55 -34.20 -27.88
CA LEU A 13 -2.95 -33.11 -26.98
C LEU A 13 -2.65 -33.57 -25.54
N THR A 14 -1.49 -33.22 -25.04
CA THR A 14 -1.26 -33.21 -23.60
C THR A 14 -2.13 -32.07 -23.04
N ALA A 15 -3.23 -32.44 -22.41
CA ALA A 15 -3.96 -31.56 -21.52
C ALA A 15 -3.02 -31.23 -20.35
N ALA A 16 -2.24 -30.15 -20.48
CA ALA A 16 -1.65 -29.49 -19.33
C ALA A 16 -2.81 -28.94 -18.53
N GLY A 17 -3.27 -29.71 -17.55
CA GLY A 17 -4.11 -29.19 -16.49
C GLY A 17 -3.31 -28.05 -15.84
N ALA A 18 -3.77 -26.83 -16.03
CA ALA A 18 -3.27 -25.71 -15.23
C ALA A 18 -3.49 -26.13 -13.77
N LEU A 19 -2.41 -26.51 -13.07
CA LEU A 19 -2.46 -26.59 -11.62
C LEU A 19 -2.95 -25.21 -11.16
N ALA A 20 -4.14 -25.17 -10.58
CA ALA A 20 -4.64 -23.92 -9.98
C ALA A 20 -3.57 -23.48 -8.99
N ALA A 21 -3.02 -22.30 -9.21
CA ALA A 21 -2.00 -21.74 -8.32
C ALA A 21 -2.53 -21.80 -6.90
N GLN A 22 -1.71 -22.31 -5.99
CA GLN A 22 -2.07 -22.49 -4.59
C GLN A 22 -2.42 -21.14 -3.97
N ARG A 23 -3.67 -20.94 -3.54
CA ARG A 23 -4.16 -19.66 -3.03
C ARG A 23 -4.24 -19.70 -1.51
N TYR A 24 -3.73 -18.66 -0.88
CA TYR A 24 -3.76 -18.44 0.56
C TYR A 24 -4.84 -17.42 0.91
N PRO A 25 -5.63 -17.60 1.98
CA PRO A 25 -6.67 -16.65 2.37
C PRO A 25 -6.18 -15.21 2.51
N SER A 26 -5.06 -14.98 3.18
CA SER A 26 -4.47 -13.65 3.40
C SER A 26 -5.49 -12.65 3.95
N PRO A 27 -5.96 -12.79 5.21
CA PRO A 27 -6.94 -11.90 5.79
C PRO A 27 -6.40 -10.47 5.93
N ASP A 28 -7.13 -9.50 5.39
CA ASP A 28 -6.74 -8.08 5.37
C ASP A 28 -7.55 -7.24 6.36
N ASP A 29 -8.88 -7.39 6.41
CA ASP A 29 -9.74 -6.56 7.24
C ASP A 29 -10.83 -7.36 7.95
N LEU A 30 -11.31 -6.80 9.07
CA LEU A 30 -12.25 -7.43 9.98
C LEU A 30 -13.42 -6.50 10.33
N ALA A 31 -14.63 -7.02 10.36
CA ALA A 31 -15.78 -6.34 10.95
C ALA A 31 -16.63 -7.33 11.76
N LEU A 32 -17.29 -6.83 12.81
CA LEU A 32 -18.28 -7.59 13.55
C LEU A 32 -19.68 -7.31 13.04
N SER A 33 -20.56 -8.34 13.09
CA SER A 33 -21.99 -8.11 12.97
C SER A 33 -22.48 -7.20 14.10
N ARG A 34 -23.60 -6.49 13.88
CA ARG A 34 -24.11 -5.51 14.83
C ARG A 34 -24.41 -6.12 16.22
N ASP A 35 -24.90 -7.35 16.26
CA ASP A 35 -25.14 -8.13 17.47
C ASP A 35 -23.87 -8.72 18.08
N GLY A 36 -22.74 -8.59 17.38
CA GLY A 36 -21.46 -9.16 17.75
C GLY A 36 -21.40 -10.68 17.63
N ALA A 37 -22.38 -11.37 17.05
CA ALA A 37 -22.40 -12.83 16.95
C ALA A 37 -21.47 -13.38 15.86
N ARG A 38 -21.25 -12.63 14.79
CA ARG A 38 -20.42 -13.03 13.63
C ARG A 38 -19.22 -12.11 13.48
N LEU A 39 -18.10 -12.70 13.05
CA LEU A 39 -16.93 -11.97 12.57
C LEU A 39 -16.84 -12.14 11.05
N TYR A 40 -16.78 -11.04 10.33
CA TYR A 40 -16.57 -10.96 8.89
C TYR A 40 -15.09 -10.72 8.63
N VAL A 41 -14.49 -11.57 7.79
CA VAL A 41 -13.05 -11.55 7.49
C VAL A 41 -12.87 -11.42 5.98
N VAL A 42 -12.27 -10.35 5.52
CA VAL A 42 -11.92 -10.16 4.11
C VAL A 42 -10.62 -10.90 3.81
N CYS A 43 -10.67 -11.82 2.84
CA CYS A 43 -9.54 -12.64 2.42
C CYS A 43 -9.07 -12.24 1.02
N GLY A 44 -8.04 -11.37 0.96
CA GLY A 44 -7.54 -10.80 -0.30
C GLY A 44 -6.92 -11.83 -1.24
N GLY A 45 -6.35 -12.89 -0.71
CA GLY A 45 -5.70 -13.92 -1.53
C GLY A 45 -6.64 -14.94 -2.15
N THR A 46 -7.87 -15.13 -1.62
CA THR A 46 -8.88 -16.06 -2.15
C THR A 46 -10.10 -15.37 -2.77
N ASP A 47 -10.14 -14.02 -2.79
CA ASP A 47 -11.24 -13.22 -3.32
C ASP A 47 -12.58 -13.53 -2.65
N GLU A 48 -12.58 -13.65 -1.32
CA GLU A 48 -13.77 -14.03 -0.56
C GLU A 48 -13.94 -13.26 0.75
N LEU A 49 -15.17 -13.20 1.23
CA LEU A 49 -15.54 -12.87 2.60
C LEU A 49 -15.76 -14.17 3.37
N VAL A 50 -14.98 -14.40 4.42
CA VAL A 50 -15.17 -15.52 5.36
C VAL A 50 -16.00 -15.04 6.54
N VAL A 51 -17.03 -15.81 6.91
CA VAL A 51 -17.90 -15.52 8.05
C VAL A 51 -17.62 -16.54 9.15
N ILE A 52 -17.26 -16.05 10.33
CA ILE A 52 -16.96 -16.87 11.50
C ILE A 52 -18.05 -16.67 12.54
N ASP A 53 -18.61 -17.75 13.07
CA ASP A 53 -19.44 -17.74 14.28
C ASP A 53 -18.53 -17.55 15.50
N ARG A 54 -18.75 -16.50 16.27
CA ARG A 54 -17.86 -16.14 17.39
C ARG A 54 -17.97 -17.09 18.58
N ALA A 55 -19.13 -17.66 18.83
CA ALA A 55 -19.33 -18.55 19.96
C ALA A 55 -18.63 -19.90 19.76
N THR A 56 -18.76 -20.46 18.57
CA THR A 56 -18.15 -21.74 18.20
C THR A 56 -16.75 -21.60 17.62
N ARG A 57 -16.37 -20.39 17.15
CA ARG A 57 -15.13 -20.10 16.42
C ARG A 57 -15.00 -20.88 15.10
N ALA A 58 -16.10 -21.37 14.58
CA ALA A 58 -16.17 -22.11 13.32
C ALA A 58 -16.48 -21.18 12.14
N ILE A 59 -16.00 -21.55 10.95
CA ILE A 59 -16.39 -20.88 9.70
C ILE A 59 -17.84 -21.25 9.42
N ALA A 60 -18.72 -20.26 9.45
CA ALA A 60 -20.14 -20.38 9.18
C ALA A 60 -20.48 -20.22 7.68
N GLY A 61 -19.60 -19.61 6.89
CA GLY A 61 -19.82 -19.42 5.47
C GLY A 61 -18.65 -18.74 4.77
N ARG A 62 -18.65 -18.87 3.43
CA ARG A 62 -17.71 -18.19 2.53
C ARG A 62 -18.50 -17.57 1.39
N VAL A 63 -18.23 -16.33 1.06
CA VAL A 63 -18.93 -15.57 0.01
C VAL A 63 -17.90 -15.09 -1.00
N PRO A 64 -17.90 -15.59 -2.24
CA PRO A 64 -17.07 -15.02 -3.30
C PRO A 64 -17.42 -13.55 -3.54
N VAL A 65 -16.38 -12.71 -3.68
CA VAL A 65 -16.52 -11.27 -3.94
C VAL A 65 -15.68 -10.87 -5.18
N GLY A 66 -15.38 -9.59 -5.35
CA GLY A 66 -14.47 -9.16 -6.42
C GLY A 66 -13.00 -9.45 -6.10
N ARG A 67 -12.11 -9.10 -7.04
CA ARG A 67 -10.67 -9.41 -6.95
C ARG A 67 -9.96 -8.53 -5.92
N LEU A 68 -9.05 -9.15 -5.18
CA LEU A 68 -8.23 -8.54 -4.14
C LEU A 68 -9.06 -7.67 -3.18
N PRO A 69 -10.03 -8.26 -2.46
CA PRO A 69 -10.81 -7.50 -1.49
C PRO A 69 -9.93 -7.07 -0.31
N ARG A 70 -10.12 -5.83 0.17
CA ARG A 70 -9.26 -5.19 1.16
C ARG A 70 -9.99 -4.64 2.37
N GLY A 71 -11.23 -4.21 2.25
CA GLY A 71 -11.97 -3.56 3.33
C GLY A 71 -13.38 -4.10 3.48
N VAL A 72 -13.91 -4.07 4.71
CA VAL A 72 -15.28 -4.49 5.01
C VAL A 72 -15.98 -3.52 5.95
N ALA A 73 -17.24 -3.23 5.65
CA ALA A 73 -18.12 -2.48 6.54
C ALA A 73 -19.48 -3.17 6.68
N VAL A 74 -20.11 -2.97 7.84
CA VAL A 74 -21.47 -3.43 8.11
C VAL A 74 -22.40 -2.21 8.14
N GLY A 75 -23.52 -2.30 7.46
CA GLY A 75 -24.54 -1.26 7.48
C GLY A 75 -25.04 -0.98 8.90
N PRO A 76 -25.50 0.25 9.20
CA PRO A 76 -25.87 0.65 10.56
C PRO A 76 -27.06 -0.15 11.14
N ASP A 77 -27.91 -0.74 10.31
CA ASP A 77 -28.98 -1.63 10.71
C ASP A 77 -28.55 -3.11 10.85
N GLY A 78 -27.32 -3.45 10.42
CA GLY A 78 -26.76 -4.80 10.42
C GLY A 78 -27.26 -5.72 9.31
N SER A 79 -28.13 -5.24 8.41
CA SER A 79 -28.73 -6.07 7.35
C SER A 79 -27.83 -6.27 6.12
N ARG A 80 -26.82 -5.44 5.95
CA ARG A 80 -25.92 -5.42 4.79
C ARG A 80 -24.46 -5.45 5.19
N ILE A 81 -23.66 -6.12 4.36
CA ILE A 81 -22.20 -6.14 4.43
C ILE A 81 -21.67 -5.59 3.10
N TYR A 82 -20.65 -4.78 3.16
CA TYR A 82 -20.02 -4.14 2.02
C TYR A 82 -18.53 -4.50 1.99
N VAL A 83 -18.05 -5.03 0.86
CA VAL A 83 -16.65 -5.44 0.68
C VAL A 83 -16.02 -4.68 -0.46
N ALA A 84 -14.96 -3.92 -0.17
CA ALA A 84 -14.19 -3.17 -1.18
C ALA A 84 -13.22 -4.10 -1.93
N ASN A 85 -13.37 -4.18 -3.25
CA ASN A 85 -12.60 -5.05 -4.13
C ASN A 85 -11.59 -4.22 -4.93
N SER A 86 -10.35 -4.18 -4.48
CA SER A 86 -9.33 -3.25 -4.99
C SER A 86 -9.01 -3.46 -6.47
N TRP A 87 -8.96 -4.69 -6.95
CA TRP A 87 -8.64 -4.96 -8.36
C TRP A 87 -9.87 -5.11 -9.27
N SER A 88 -11.07 -4.93 -8.71
CA SER A 88 -12.32 -4.88 -9.49
C SER A 88 -12.95 -3.49 -9.53
N ASP A 89 -12.34 -2.49 -8.88
CA ASP A 89 -12.84 -1.11 -8.77
C ASP A 89 -14.32 -1.07 -8.39
N SER A 90 -14.70 -1.86 -7.38
CA SER A 90 -16.07 -2.04 -6.95
C SER A 90 -16.21 -2.37 -5.48
N VAL A 91 -17.43 -2.22 -4.96
CA VAL A 91 -17.84 -2.76 -3.66
C VAL A 91 -18.90 -3.84 -3.90
N THR A 92 -18.71 -5.01 -3.30
CA THR A 92 -19.74 -6.06 -3.26
C THR A 92 -20.68 -5.80 -2.10
N GLU A 93 -21.98 -5.66 -2.38
CA GLU A 93 -23.06 -5.59 -1.38
C GLU A 93 -23.63 -6.99 -1.13
N ILE A 94 -23.69 -7.40 0.15
CA ILE A 94 -24.08 -8.74 0.57
C ILE A 94 -25.22 -8.63 1.59
N ASP A 95 -26.23 -9.48 1.49
CA ASP A 95 -27.26 -9.65 2.51
C ASP A 95 -26.68 -10.41 3.71
N ALA A 96 -26.67 -9.78 4.90
CA ALA A 96 -26.01 -10.32 6.08
C ALA A 96 -26.66 -11.59 6.65
N ALA A 97 -27.96 -11.78 6.43
CA ALA A 97 -28.70 -12.94 6.94
C ALA A 97 -28.48 -14.17 6.04
N SER A 98 -28.66 -14.02 4.74
CA SER A 98 -28.59 -15.11 3.76
C SER A 98 -27.18 -15.31 3.17
N LEU A 99 -26.25 -14.38 3.39
CA LEU A 99 -24.92 -14.34 2.80
C LEU A 99 -24.92 -14.31 1.26
N ARG A 100 -26.02 -13.85 0.65
CA ARG A 100 -26.17 -13.74 -0.80
C ARG A 100 -25.62 -12.40 -1.28
N VAL A 101 -24.78 -12.43 -2.33
CA VAL A 101 -24.38 -11.24 -3.07
C VAL A 101 -25.60 -10.60 -3.73
N LEU A 102 -25.82 -9.33 -3.51
CA LEU A 102 -26.94 -8.56 -4.06
C LEU A 102 -26.55 -7.85 -5.35
N ARG A 103 -25.43 -7.15 -5.33
CA ARG A 103 -24.90 -6.38 -6.47
C ARG A 103 -23.44 -5.98 -6.24
N ALA A 104 -22.79 -5.54 -7.34
CA ALA A 104 -21.52 -4.82 -7.30
C ALA A 104 -21.76 -3.32 -7.57
N LEU A 105 -21.14 -2.47 -6.75
CA LEU A 105 -21.24 -1.02 -6.83
C LEU A 105 -19.92 -0.46 -7.40
N PRO A 106 -19.91 0.22 -8.54
CA PRO A 106 -18.68 0.77 -9.13
C PRO A 106 -18.14 1.93 -8.28
N THR A 107 -16.81 2.06 -8.25
CA THR A 107 -16.06 3.05 -7.45
C THR A 107 -15.00 3.78 -8.29
N GLY A 108 -14.14 4.56 -7.65
CA GLY A 108 -12.86 4.97 -8.20
C GLY A 108 -11.86 3.81 -8.24
N PHE A 109 -10.61 4.10 -8.59
CA PHE A 109 -9.58 3.08 -8.82
C PHE A 109 -8.97 2.57 -7.51
N GLU A 110 -8.93 1.26 -7.36
CA GLU A 110 -8.36 0.53 -6.23
C GLU A 110 -8.99 0.93 -4.87
N PRO A 111 -10.33 0.70 -4.68
CA PRO A 111 -10.97 0.93 -3.40
C PRO A 111 -10.34 0.02 -2.34
N THR A 112 -9.94 0.60 -1.19
CA THR A 112 -9.31 -0.13 -0.09
C THR A 112 -10.21 -0.14 1.13
N GLY A 113 -10.53 1.03 1.68
CA GLY A 113 -11.44 1.17 2.81
C GLY A 113 -12.87 1.43 2.36
N VAL A 114 -13.82 1.02 3.18
CA VAL A 114 -15.25 1.24 2.95
C VAL A 114 -15.94 1.63 4.25
N ALA A 115 -16.87 2.58 4.20
CA ALA A 115 -17.67 2.99 5.33
C ALA A 115 -19.10 3.39 4.88
N VAL A 116 -20.05 3.28 5.78
CA VAL A 116 -21.45 3.66 5.54
C VAL A 116 -21.80 4.81 6.49
N ASP A 117 -22.58 5.78 6.02
CA ASP A 117 -23.07 6.85 6.89
C ASP A 117 -24.03 6.32 7.97
N GLY A 118 -24.26 7.12 9.01
CA GLY A 118 -25.10 6.72 10.14
C GLY A 118 -26.57 6.41 9.79
N ARG A 119 -27.04 6.84 8.60
CA ARG A 119 -28.41 6.58 8.11
C ARG A 119 -28.51 5.37 7.21
N GLY A 120 -27.39 4.82 6.73
CA GLY A 120 -27.38 3.74 5.76
C GLY A 120 -27.81 4.18 4.34
N GLU A 121 -27.71 5.48 4.04
CA GLU A 121 -28.13 6.05 2.75
C GLU A 121 -26.96 6.11 1.74
N PHE A 122 -25.76 6.38 2.23
CA PHE A 122 -24.56 6.53 1.39
C PHE A 122 -23.40 5.65 1.86
N LEU A 123 -22.75 5.05 0.87
CA LEU A 123 -21.50 4.33 1.03
C LEU A 123 -20.34 5.20 0.56
N TYR A 124 -19.23 5.12 1.28
CA TYR A 124 -17.99 5.83 0.98
C TYR A 124 -16.87 4.82 0.76
N THR A 125 -16.01 5.04 -0.25
CA THR A 125 -14.79 4.25 -0.46
C THR A 125 -13.57 5.13 -0.64
N GLY A 126 -12.48 4.79 0.02
CA GLY A 126 -11.17 5.39 -0.23
C GLY A 126 -10.51 4.70 -1.41
N ASN A 127 -10.27 5.42 -2.50
CA ASN A 127 -9.74 4.90 -3.76
C ASN A 127 -8.26 5.25 -3.89
N ARG A 128 -7.40 4.26 -3.68
CA ARG A 128 -5.96 4.45 -3.51
C ARG A 128 -5.27 5.02 -4.75
N LEU A 129 -5.62 4.55 -5.94
CA LEU A 129 -4.98 4.99 -7.18
C LEU A 129 -5.58 6.26 -7.77
N SER A 130 -6.87 6.49 -7.62
CA SER A 130 -7.49 7.73 -8.11
C SER A 130 -7.39 8.90 -7.11
N ASN A 131 -6.86 8.67 -5.88
CA ASN A 131 -6.64 9.70 -4.86
C ASN A 131 -7.92 10.45 -4.48
N ASP A 132 -9.02 9.74 -4.35
CA ASP A 132 -10.33 10.30 -4.10
C ASP A 132 -11.18 9.42 -3.18
N VAL A 133 -12.33 9.96 -2.78
CA VAL A 133 -13.37 9.23 -2.07
C VAL A 133 -14.62 9.19 -2.93
N SER A 134 -15.07 7.99 -3.32
CA SER A 134 -16.38 7.81 -3.96
C SER A 134 -17.49 7.89 -2.93
N VAL A 135 -18.57 8.58 -3.26
CA VAL A 135 -19.82 8.66 -2.49
C VAL A 135 -20.93 8.01 -3.30
N ILE A 136 -21.40 6.85 -2.87
CA ILE A 136 -22.36 6.02 -3.60
C ILE A 136 -23.72 6.09 -2.91
N ASP A 137 -24.77 6.47 -3.63
CA ASP A 137 -26.16 6.40 -3.18
C ASP A 137 -26.60 4.93 -3.15
N LEU A 138 -26.82 4.38 -1.95
CA LEU A 138 -27.19 2.98 -1.77
C LEU A 138 -28.55 2.61 -2.30
N ARG A 139 -29.47 3.58 -2.43
CA ARG A 139 -30.78 3.36 -3.02
C ARG A 139 -30.68 3.11 -4.53
N THR A 140 -29.84 3.88 -5.22
CA THR A 140 -29.68 3.77 -6.69
C THR A 140 -28.53 2.85 -7.11
N GLY A 141 -27.54 2.61 -6.24
CA GLY A 141 -26.31 1.90 -6.52
C GLY A 141 -25.34 2.67 -7.40
N ARG A 142 -25.52 3.98 -7.54
CA ARG A 142 -24.68 4.83 -8.42
C ARG A 142 -23.83 5.79 -7.60
N GLU A 143 -22.64 6.07 -8.12
CA GLU A 143 -21.79 7.13 -7.59
C GLU A 143 -22.51 8.49 -7.73
N SER A 144 -22.75 9.16 -6.62
CA SER A 144 -23.39 10.47 -6.58
C SER A 144 -22.38 11.61 -6.59
N ARG A 145 -21.19 11.37 -6.03
CA ARG A 145 -20.07 12.31 -5.99
C ARG A 145 -18.75 11.57 -5.92
N ARG A 146 -17.70 12.25 -6.40
CA ARG A 146 -16.31 11.88 -6.21
C ARG A 146 -15.57 13.06 -5.59
N LEU A 147 -14.96 12.83 -4.42
CA LEU A 147 -14.34 13.88 -3.62
C LEU A 147 -12.82 13.73 -3.70
N VAL A 148 -12.14 14.77 -4.17
CA VAL A 148 -10.67 14.78 -4.19
C VAL A 148 -10.16 14.67 -2.75
N ALA A 149 -9.28 13.72 -2.51
CA ALA A 149 -8.62 13.45 -1.23
C ALA A 149 -7.10 13.59 -1.34
N GLY A 150 -6.36 13.28 -0.30
CA GLY A 150 -4.90 13.16 -0.36
C GLY A 150 -4.45 11.93 -1.17
N ARG A 151 -3.15 11.81 -1.41
CA ARG A 151 -2.59 10.71 -2.20
C ARG A 151 -2.77 9.37 -1.49
N GLY A 152 -3.23 8.39 -2.23
CA GLY A 152 -3.44 7.05 -1.72
C GLY A 152 -4.55 6.98 -0.66
N ALA A 153 -5.72 7.63 -0.90
CA ALA A 153 -6.88 7.52 -0.02
C ALA A 153 -7.23 6.04 0.21
N SER A 154 -7.14 5.58 1.44
CA SER A 154 -7.15 4.15 1.73
C SER A 154 -8.23 3.77 2.74
N TRP A 155 -7.91 3.69 4.04
CA TRP A 155 -8.85 3.21 5.04
C TRP A 155 -9.83 4.30 5.46
N LEU A 156 -11.06 3.87 5.72
CA LEU A 156 -12.14 4.76 6.14
C LEU A 156 -12.70 4.35 7.50
N ALA A 157 -13.08 5.35 8.29
CA ALA A 157 -13.88 5.14 9.48
C ALA A 157 -14.96 6.20 9.60
N ALA A 158 -16.19 5.78 9.97
CA ALA A 158 -17.25 6.69 10.33
C ALA A 158 -17.06 7.19 11.78
N SER A 159 -17.35 8.47 12.02
CA SER A 159 -17.49 8.96 13.39
C SER A 159 -18.68 8.26 14.07
N PRO A 160 -18.65 8.04 15.39
CA PRO A 160 -19.71 7.33 16.11
C PRO A 160 -21.11 7.96 15.99
N ASP A 161 -21.17 9.27 15.79
CA ASP A 161 -22.41 10.00 15.52
C ASP A 161 -22.87 9.92 14.06
N GLY A 162 -22.07 9.28 13.18
CA GLY A 162 -22.35 9.15 11.76
C GLY A 162 -22.25 10.46 10.96
N ALA A 163 -21.84 11.57 11.57
CA ALA A 163 -21.81 12.89 10.94
C ALA A 163 -20.61 13.05 9.99
N ARG A 164 -19.56 12.24 10.16
CA ARG A 164 -18.34 12.34 9.36
C ARG A 164 -17.79 10.97 8.97
N ILE A 165 -17.18 10.93 7.79
CA ILE A 165 -16.30 9.84 7.35
C ILE A 165 -14.87 10.40 7.30
N TYR A 166 -13.95 9.68 7.90
CA TYR A 166 -12.52 10.03 7.89
C TYR A 166 -11.77 9.06 6.98
N ALA A 167 -10.95 9.61 6.08
CA ALA A 167 -10.08 8.85 5.19
C ALA A 167 -8.61 9.07 5.57
N THR A 168 -7.85 8.00 5.67
CA THR A 168 -6.40 8.01 5.81
C THR A 168 -5.71 7.85 4.45
N HIS A 169 -4.41 8.15 4.39
CA HIS A 169 -3.67 8.18 3.14
C HIS A 169 -2.36 7.41 3.26
N ILE A 170 -2.20 6.38 2.41
CA ILE A 170 -1.00 5.53 2.45
C ILE A 170 0.24 6.21 1.86
N TYR A 171 0.05 7.14 0.91
CA TYR A 171 1.15 7.89 0.31
C TYR A 171 1.21 9.31 0.86
N PRO A 172 2.41 9.89 1.03
CA PRO A 172 2.54 11.29 1.38
C PRO A 172 2.07 12.19 0.24
N ASN A 173 1.56 13.36 0.57
CA ASN A 173 1.27 14.40 -0.39
C ASN A 173 2.58 14.86 -1.05
N GLY A 174 2.55 15.16 -2.35
CA GLY A 174 3.71 15.62 -3.08
C GLY A 174 4.33 16.86 -2.41
N GLY A 175 5.55 16.71 -1.94
CA GLY A 175 6.39 17.78 -1.40
C GLY A 175 7.31 18.37 -2.47
N ALA A 176 8.00 19.46 -2.14
CA ALA A 176 9.15 19.89 -2.93
C ALA A 176 10.30 18.88 -2.71
N TRP A 177 11.17 18.80 -3.70
CA TRP A 177 12.40 18.01 -3.61
C TRP A 177 13.16 18.30 -2.30
N ARG A 178 13.63 17.26 -1.63
CA ARG A 178 14.31 17.34 -0.31
C ARG A 178 13.46 17.94 0.83
N THR A 179 12.15 17.79 0.77
CA THR A 179 11.31 18.17 1.91
C THR A 179 10.84 16.94 2.67
N PRO A 180 10.72 17.01 4.01
CA PRO A 180 10.15 15.93 4.80
C PRO A 180 8.75 15.54 4.30
N PRO A 181 8.37 14.27 4.41
CA PRO A 181 7.06 13.80 3.98
C PRO A 181 5.94 14.48 4.78
N ARG A 182 4.79 14.60 4.16
CA ARG A 182 3.59 15.13 4.79
C ARG A 182 2.38 14.37 4.31
N SER A 183 1.65 13.78 5.21
CA SER A 183 0.38 13.14 4.93
C SER A 183 -0.78 13.95 5.52
N GLU A 184 -2.00 13.41 5.44
CA GLU A 184 -3.18 14.03 6.00
C GLU A 184 -4.24 13.00 6.41
N ILE A 185 -5.23 13.45 7.17
CA ILE A 185 -6.51 12.78 7.37
C ILE A 185 -7.58 13.67 6.76
N THR A 186 -8.34 13.17 5.78
CA THR A 186 -9.44 13.88 5.15
C THR A 186 -10.74 13.55 5.85
N ALA A 187 -11.48 14.56 6.32
CA ALA A 187 -12.81 14.41 6.90
C ALA A 187 -13.89 14.85 5.90
N VAL A 188 -14.84 13.97 5.63
CA VAL A 188 -16.01 14.21 4.77
C VAL A 188 -17.25 14.38 5.64
N ASP A 189 -17.99 15.44 5.47
CA ASP A 189 -19.29 15.67 6.10
C ASP A 189 -20.37 14.83 5.40
N THR A 190 -21.09 13.99 6.13
CA THR A 190 -22.07 13.05 5.55
C THR A 190 -23.38 13.74 5.15
N GLY A 191 -23.74 14.84 5.78
CA GLY A 191 -24.94 15.61 5.45
C GLY A 191 -24.80 16.34 4.12
N THR A 192 -23.70 17.06 3.92
CA THR A 192 -23.40 17.81 2.69
C THR A 192 -22.71 16.97 1.63
N ARG A 193 -22.07 15.86 2.00
CA ARG A 193 -21.24 15.00 1.16
C ARG A 193 -20.11 15.78 0.48
N THR A 194 -19.41 16.59 1.28
CA THR A 194 -18.26 17.40 0.86
C THR A 194 -17.10 17.21 1.84
N VAL A 195 -15.88 17.51 1.39
CA VAL A 195 -14.72 17.55 2.29
C VAL A 195 -14.91 18.69 3.30
N ALA A 196 -15.00 18.33 4.58
CA ALA A 196 -15.18 19.28 5.68
C ALA A 196 -13.85 19.81 6.24
N ALA A 197 -12.81 18.95 6.24
CA ALA A 197 -11.50 19.29 6.78
C ALA A 197 -10.40 18.38 6.21
N ARG A 198 -9.17 18.90 6.21
CA ARG A 198 -7.93 18.16 5.96
C ARG A 198 -6.98 18.43 7.11
N THR A 199 -6.70 17.40 7.89
CA THR A 199 -5.76 17.48 9.01
C THR A 199 -4.38 17.06 8.54
N SER A 200 -3.45 18.02 8.46
CA SER A 200 -2.08 17.78 8.01
C SER A 200 -1.25 17.07 9.09
N LEU A 201 -0.49 16.07 8.67
CA LEU A 201 0.41 15.27 9.51
C LEU A 201 1.85 15.46 8.99
N PRO A 202 2.65 16.33 9.62
CA PRO A 202 4.05 16.53 9.23
C PRO A 202 4.89 15.29 9.52
N ASP A 203 5.92 15.08 8.73
CA ASP A 203 6.86 13.94 8.81
C ASP A 203 6.17 12.56 8.71
N ALA A 204 4.92 12.49 8.26
CA ALA A 204 4.15 11.25 8.17
C ALA A 204 4.03 10.74 6.74
N ALA A 205 4.11 9.43 6.60
CA ALA A 205 3.74 8.65 5.42
C ALA A 205 3.12 7.33 5.89
N GLY A 206 2.42 6.60 5.01
CA GLY A 206 1.82 5.34 5.41
C GLY A 206 0.86 5.51 6.59
N VAL A 207 -0.18 6.35 6.44
CA VAL A 207 -1.25 6.45 7.44
C VAL A 207 -2.27 5.36 7.16
N PHE A 208 -2.38 4.44 8.10
CA PHE A 208 -3.17 3.22 7.97
C PHE A 208 -4.54 3.33 8.65
N HIS A 209 -4.95 2.32 9.42
CA HIS A 209 -6.25 2.30 10.06
C HIS A 209 -6.44 3.45 11.06
N ILE A 210 -7.69 3.84 11.20
CA ILE A 210 -8.15 4.89 12.11
C ILE A 210 -9.32 4.35 12.95
N ALA A 211 -9.32 4.64 14.24
CA ALA A 211 -10.40 4.28 15.16
C ALA A 211 -10.85 5.47 16.00
N PHE A 212 -12.12 5.46 16.40
CA PHE A 212 -12.71 6.47 17.27
C PHE A 212 -13.17 5.87 18.59
N SER A 213 -13.04 6.64 19.68
CA SER A 213 -13.71 6.33 20.93
C SER A 213 -15.22 6.37 20.75
N ARG A 214 -15.97 5.57 21.53
CA ARG A 214 -17.43 5.45 21.39
C ARG A 214 -18.18 6.81 21.49
N ASP A 215 -17.64 7.77 22.24
CA ASP A 215 -18.17 9.12 22.38
C ASP A 215 -17.73 10.09 21.26
N GLY A 216 -16.93 9.65 20.31
CA GLY A 216 -16.44 10.43 19.17
C GLY A 216 -15.44 11.53 19.53
N ARG A 217 -15.02 11.64 20.80
CA ARG A 217 -14.13 12.72 21.28
C ARG A 217 -12.65 12.47 20.98
N LEU A 218 -12.28 11.22 20.70
CA LEU A 218 -10.92 10.78 20.44
C LEU A 218 -10.84 9.99 19.14
N GLY A 219 -9.92 10.37 18.25
CA GLY A 219 -9.50 9.61 17.08
C GLY A 219 -8.03 9.21 17.21
N ILE A 220 -7.71 8.01 16.79
CA ILE A 220 -6.32 7.50 16.74
C ILE A 220 -6.09 6.82 15.40
N ALA A 221 -5.00 7.18 14.71
CA ALA A 221 -4.55 6.57 13.47
C ALA A 221 -3.14 6.02 13.61
N ALA A 222 -2.88 4.83 13.05
CA ALA A 222 -1.54 4.26 12.95
C ALA A 222 -0.79 4.84 11.75
N GLN A 223 0.52 5.08 11.89
CA GLN A 223 1.32 5.70 10.83
C GLN A 223 2.81 5.42 10.92
N LEU A 224 3.50 5.66 9.80
CA LEU A 224 4.96 5.71 9.71
C LEU A 224 5.45 7.16 9.67
N ARG A 225 6.61 7.40 10.27
CA ARG A 225 7.36 8.65 10.17
C ARG A 225 8.77 8.34 9.65
N PRO A 226 8.96 8.24 8.33
CA PRO A 226 10.24 7.88 7.74
C PRO A 226 11.27 9.00 7.88
N LYS A 227 12.53 8.65 8.12
CA LYS A 227 13.69 9.55 8.13
C LYS A 227 14.44 9.47 6.80
N ASN A 228 13.71 9.51 5.72
CA ASN A 228 14.14 9.23 4.35
C ASN A 228 15.23 10.18 3.81
N LEU A 229 15.38 11.37 4.39
CA LEU A 229 16.38 12.37 3.97
C LEU A 229 17.66 12.34 4.83
N ILE A 230 17.81 11.33 5.68
CA ILE A 230 19.02 11.10 6.47
C ILE A 230 19.66 9.83 5.94
N PRO A 231 20.94 9.86 5.51
CA PRO A 231 21.61 8.66 5.05
C PRO A 231 21.50 7.55 6.09
N LEU A 232 21.11 6.35 5.66
CA LEU A 232 20.89 5.21 6.58
C LEU A 232 22.10 4.96 7.49
N ALA A 233 23.31 5.23 7.00
CA ALA A 233 24.56 5.13 7.77
C ALA A 233 24.63 6.09 8.97
N HIS A 234 23.86 7.16 8.97
CA HIS A 234 23.87 8.20 10.01
C HIS A 234 22.66 8.10 10.97
N VAL A 235 21.73 7.18 10.72
CA VAL A 235 20.58 6.97 11.60
C VAL A 235 21.03 6.17 12.82
N GLU A 236 20.88 6.77 14.00
CA GLU A 236 21.20 6.10 15.27
C GLU A 236 20.25 4.94 15.54
N HIS A 237 20.76 3.88 16.14
CA HIS A 237 20.02 2.68 16.54
C HIS A 237 19.18 2.03 15.43
N GLY A 238 19.46 2.32 14.14
CA GLY A 238 18.64 1.82 13.03
C GLY A 238 17.23 2.41 12.95
N TRP A 239 16.96 3.53 13.62
CA TRP A 239 15.66 4.18 13.68
C TRP A 239 15.30 4.91 12.37
N VAL A 240 15.23 4.16 11.29
CA VAL A 240 14.92 4.63 9.94
C VAL A 240 13.46 5.09 9.83
N PHE A 241 12.57 4.38 10.52
CA PHE A 241 11.17 4.72 10.65
C PHE A 241 10.84 5.04 12.09
N GLY A 242 10.02 6.06 12.33
CA GLY A 242 9.34 6.26 13.59
C GLY A 242 7.94 5.64 13.49
N ASP A 243 7.80 4.43 14.02
CA ASP A 243 6.53 3.73 14.08
C ASP A 243 5.65 4.39 15.14
N SER A 244 4.50 4.94 14.73
CA SER A 244 3.81 5.95 15.53
C SER A 244 2.31 5.85 15.41
N ILE A 245 1.61 6.51 16.32
CA ILE A 245 0.19 6.84 16.22
C ILE A 245 0.00 8.35 16.19
N THR A 246 -1.03 8.81 15.49
CA THR A 246 -1.57 10.16 15.61
C THR A 246 -2.81 10.13 16.49
N VAL A 247 -2.81 10.96 17.54
CA VAL A 247 -3.93 11.16 18.46
C VAL A 247 -4.55 12.53 18.20
N PHE A 248 -5.87 12.61 18.00
CA PHE A 248 -6.55 13.86 17.70
C PHE A 248 -8.00 13.86 18.24
N GLY A 249 -8.64 15.01 18.23
CA GLY A 249 -10.02 15.21 18.70
C GLY A 249 -10.12 16.03 19.97
N ALA A 250 -11.33 16.14 20.50
CA ALA A 250 -11.64 17.05 21.62
C ALA A 250 -10.87 16.69 22.93
N ASP A 251 -10.54 15.41 23.11
CA ASP A 251 -9.86 14.95 24.32
C ASP A 251 -8.39 15.36 24.38
N VAL A 252 -7.78 15.79 23.25
CA VAL A 252 -6.42 16.33 23.20
C VAL A 252 -6.38 17.86 23.04
N GLY A 253 -7.53 18.51 22.92
CA GLY A 253 -7.68 19.98 23.06
C GLY A 253 -6.99 20.84 22.01
N GLY A 254 -6.58 20.28 20.87
CA GLY A 254 -5.83 21.02 19.84
C GLY A 254 -5.66 20.22 18.55
N GLY A 255 -4.58 20.51 17.84
CA GLY A 255 -4.17 19.77 16.64
C GLY A 255 -3.77 18.32 16.92
N PRO A 256 -3.47 17.53 15.87
CA PRO A 256 -3.04 16.16 16.02
C PRO A 256 -1.68 16.08 16.73
N VAL A 257 -1.51 15.10 17.62
CA VAL A 257 -0.28 14.80 18.33
C VAL A 257 0.23 13.44 17.88
N GLN A 258 1.48 13.39 17.44
CA GLN A 258 2.15 12.16 17.03
C GLN A 258 2.97 11.59 18.19
N LEU A 259 2.74 10.32 18.49
CA LEU A 259 3.38 9.63 19.61
C LEU A 259 4.01 8.32 19.11
N PRO A 260 5.29 8.04 19.45
CA PRO A 260 5.99 6.84 19.00
C PRO A 260 5.46 5.59 19.70
N LEU A 261 5.61 4.45 19.00
CA LEU A 261 5.42 3.13 19.57
C LEU A 261 6.76 2.42 19.79
N ASP A 262 7.82 2.97 19.20
CA ASP A 262 9.19 2.46 19.31
C ASP A 262 9.79 2.72 20.68
N GLU A 263 10.56 1.76 21.14
CA GLU A 263 11.46 1.86 22.27
C GLU A 263 12.88 1.51 21.82
N ILE A 264 13.90 2.04 22.49
CA ILE A 264 15.31 1.94 22.06
C ILE A 264 15.79 0.50 21.88
N GLU A 265 15.25 -0.43 22.65
CA GLU A 265 15.63 -1.86 22.60
C GLU A 265 14.53 -2.75 22.01
N SER A 266 13.41 -2.16 21.57
CA SER A 266 12.25 -2.89 21.09
C SER A 266 11.43 -2.02 20.15
N PHE A 267 11.75 -2.08 18.86
CA PHE A 267 11.02 -1.35 17.85
C PHE A 267 9.68 -2.01 17.55
N PHE A 268 8.74 -1.22 17.05
CA PHE A 268 7.37 -1.63 16.75
C PHE A 268 7.09 -1.43 15.26
N SER A 269 7.55 -2.36 14.43
CA SER A 269 7.60 -2.17 12.98
C SER A 269 6.24 -2.28 12.30
N LEU A 270 5.94 -1.32 11.46
CA LEU A 270 4.78 -1.25 10.57
C LEU A 270 3.45 -1.28 11.34
N PRO A 271 3.13 -0.28 12.17
CA PRO A 271 1.85 -0.16 12.87
C PRO A 271 0.70 -0.10 11.86
N PHE A 272 -0.39 -0.85 12.11
CA PHE A 272 -1.45 -0.97 11.12
C PHE A 272 -2.86 -0.78 11.68
N GLY A 273 -3.41 -1.76 12.36
CA GLY A 273 -4.75 -1.74 12.93
C GLY A 273 -4.79 -1.02 14.28
N VAL A 274 -5.86 -0.29 14.55
CA VAL A 274 -6.10 0.40 15.81
C VAL A 274 -7.48 0.06 16.36
N ALA A 275 -7.58 -0.22 17.66
CA ALA A 275 -8.85 -0.39 18.36
C ALA A 275 -8.81 0.28 19.74
N ILE A 276 -9.90 0.98 20.10
CA ILE A 276 -10.04 1.66 21.38
C ILE A 276 -11.05 0.90 22.23
N ALA A 277 -10.69 0.54 23.46
CA ALA A 277 -11.57 -0.17 24.37
C ALA A 277 -12.85 0.65 24.65
N PRO A 278 -14.03 -0.02 24.73
CA PRO A 278 -15.32 0.67 24.92
C PRO A 278 -15.38 1.53 26.18
N ASP A 279 -14.65 1.12 27.23
CA ASP A 279 -14.53 1.84 28.52
C ASP A 279 -13.45 2.93 28.53
N LYS A 280 -12.78 3.16 27.39
CA LYS A 280 -11.66 4.10 27.25
C LYS A 280 -10.47 3.80 28.18
N SER A 281 -10.28 2.54 28.59
CA SER A 281 -9.14 2.17 29.43
C SER A 281 -7.87 1.91 28.62
N ARG A 282 -7.99 1.33 27.41
CA ARG A 282 -6.87 0.85 26.62
C ARG A 282 -7.04 1.18 25.13
N VAL A 283 -5.90 1.22 24.45
CA VAL A 283 -5.78 1.22 22.99
C VAL A 283 -4.94 0.02 22.58
N TYR A 284 -5.33 -0.62 21.50
CA TYR A 284 -4.60 -1.72 20.89
C TYR A 284 -4.13 -1.30 19.51
N VAL A 285 -2.87 -1.60 19.18
CA VAL A 285 -2.29 -1.33 17.86
C VAL A 285 -1.57 -2.57 17.38
N SER A 286 -1.85 -3.04 16.16
CA SER A 286 -1.11 -4.15 15.56
C SER A 286 0.17 -3.66 14.87
N ALA A 287 1.24 -4.46 14.94
CA ALA A 287 2.52 -4.24 14.24
C ALA A 287 2.74 -5.32 13.19
N SER A 288 2.51 -4.98 11.93
CA SER A 288 2.59 -5.93 10.82
C SER A 288 4.01 -6.48 10.58
N GLY A 289 5.06 -5.71 10.89
CA GLY A 289 6.45 -6.13 10.75
C GLY A 289 6.99 -6.89 11.97
N SER A 290 6.51 -6.55 13.19
CA SER A 290 6.98 -7.16 14.46
C SER A 290 6.11 -8.32 14.93
N ASN A 291 4.98 -8.63 14.25
CA ASN A 291 4.09 -9.75 14.58
C ASN A 291 3.52 -9.71 16.01
N GLU A 292 3.11 -8.53 16.45
CA GLU A 292 2.61 -8.30 17.81
C GLU A 292 1.48 -7.26 17.84
N VAL A 293 0.81 -7.17 18.99
CA VAL A 293 -0.16 -6.12 19.30
C VAL A 293 0.30 -5.36 20.54
N ALA A 294 0.53 -4.05 20.42
CA ALA A 294 0.79 -3.19 21.56
C ALA A 294 -0.50 -2.87 22.32
N VAL A 295 -0.41 -2.86 23.65
CA VAL A 295 -1.47 -2.46 24.58
C VAL A 295 -1.03 -1.15 25.23
N LEU A 296 -1.80 -0.09 24.98
CA LEU A 296 -1.52 1.25 25.53
C LEU A 296 -2.55 1.58 26.62
N ASP A 297 -2.06 2.12 27.74
CA ASP A 297 -2.92 2.74 28.76
C ASP A 297 -3.42 4.10 28.22
N LEU A 298 -4.72 4.22 27.97
CA LEU A 298 -5.27 5.43 27.33
C LEU A 298 -5.14 6.67 28.20
N ARG A 299 -5.27 6.55 29.51
CA ARG A 299 -5.10 7.70 30.42
C ARG A 299 -3.67 8.25 30.36
N ARG A 300 -2.66 7.35 30.36
CA ARG A 300 -1.26 7.73 30.25
C ARG A 300 -0.95 8.30 28.87
N LEU A 301 -1.52 7.72 27.83
CA LEU A 301 -1.40 8.21 26.45
C LEU A 301 -1.94 9.64 26.32
N LEU A 302 -3.14 9.90 26.84
CA LEU A 302 -3.72 11.25 26.84
C LEU A 302 -2.90 12.24 27.67
N ALA A 303 -2.37 11.83 28.84
CA ALA A 303 -1.47 12.67 29.62
C ALA A 303 -0.19 13.04 28.83
N ALA A 304 0.37 12.11 28.04
CA ALA A 304 1.47 12.40 27.15
C ALA A 304 1.06 13.35 26.01
N ALA A 305 -0.09 13.09 25.37
CA ALA A 305 -0.59 13.89 24.24
C ALA A 305 -0.98 15.33 24.62
N THR A 306 -1.39 15.58 25.88
CA THR A 306 -1.80 16.91 26.37
C THR A 306 -0.72 17.59 27.23
N GLY A 307 0.41 16.91 27.47
CA GLY A 307 1.54 17.43 28.23
C GLY A 307 2.27 18.57 27.52
N ARG A 308 3.02 19.37 28.30
CA ARG A 308 3.80 20.49 27.75
C ARG A 308 4.83 20.07 26.70
N ASP A 309 5.31 18.82 26.78
CA ASP A 309 6.34 18.26 25.90
C ASP A 309 5.76 17.49 24.70
N ALA A 310 4.44 17.45 24.55
CA ALA A 310 3.75 16.61 23.55
C ALA A 310 4.34 16.76 22.13
N GLY A 311 4.66 17.98 21.69
CA GLY A 311 5.25 18.23 20.37
C GLY A 311 6.68 17.70 20.17
N ARG A 312 7.37 17.32 21.25
CA ARG A 312 8.75 16.77 21.20
C ARG A 312 8.77 15.25 21.27
N LEU A 313 7.73 14.64 21.80
CA LEU A 313 7.67 13.18 22.05
C LEU A 313 7.78 12.35 20.77
N ALA A 314 7.36 12.88 19.66
CA ALA A 314 7.42 12.18 18.37
C ALA A 314 8.83 11.72 17.94
N ASN A 315 9.87 12.33 18.50
CA ASN A 315 11.28 11.99 18.25
C ASN A 315 12.03 11.55 19.53
N ASP A 316 11.31 10.99 20.51
CA ASP A 316 11.85 10.52 21.78
C ASP A 316 11.56 9.02 21.96
N LEU A 317 12.57 8.16 21.75
CA LEU A 317 12.49 6.71 21.93
C LEU A 317 12.17 6.27 23.38
N SER A 318 12.25 7.16 24.36
CA SER A 318 11.84 6.88 25.73
C SER A 318 10.35 7.13 25.98
N ALA A 319 9.65 7.77 25.03
CA ALA A 319 8.28 8.21 25.23
C ALA A 319 7.29 7.04 25.32
N ALA A 320 7.47 6.00 24.49
CA ALA A 320 6.55 4.86 24.42
C ALA A 320 6.42 4.14 25.78
N ALA A 321 7.48 4.02 26.54
CA ALA A 321 7.48 3.41 27.87
C ALA A 321 6.53 4.12 28.87
N ARG A 322 6.10 5.35 28.59
CA ARG A 322 5.15 6.07 29.46
C ARG A 322 3.73 5.52 29.36
N TYR A 323 3.34 4.96 28.21
CA TYR A 323 1.96 4.55 27.91
C TYR A 323 1.81 3.15 27.29
N VAL A 324 2.83 2.58 26.67
CA VAL A 324 2.82 1.15 26.24
C VAL A 324 2.99 0.29 27.50
N THR A 325 2.04 -0.61 27.73
CA THR A 325 2.03 -1.43 28.95
C THR A 325 2.31 -2.90 28.68
N ALA A 326 2.11 -3.36 27.47
CA ALA A 326 2.39 -4.72 27.04
C ALA A 326 2.50 -4.79 25.50
N ARG A 327 3.18 -5.82 25.02
CA ARG A 327 3.22 -6.28 23.64
C ARG A 327 2.84 -7.75 23.61
N ILE A 328 1.82 -8.11 22.86
CA ILE A 328 1.25 -9.44 22.79
C ILE A 328 1.66 -10.06 21.45
N PRO A 329 2.51 -11.10 21.45
CA PRO A 329 2.84 -11.81 20.21
C PRO A 329 1.59 -12.45 19.59
N VAL A 330 1.46 -12.36 18.27
CA VAL A 330 0.36 -12.93 17.47
C VAL A 330 0.92 -13.63 16.22
N GLY A 331 0.08 -14.00 15.28
CA GLY A 331 0.54 -14.56 14.00
C GLY A 331 1.19 -13.52 13.09
N ARG A 332 1.78 -13.99 11.97
CA ARG A 332 2.57 -13.14 11.05
C ARG A 332 1.73 -12.13 10.30
N GLN A 333 2.29 -10.93 10.19
CA GLN A 333 1.70 -9.76 9.54
C GLN A 333 0.29 -9.46 10.06
N PRO A 334 0.14 -9.15 11.36
CA PRO A 334 -1.14 -8.74 11.91
C PRO A 334 -1.56 -7.39 11.29
N ARG A 335 -2.74 -7.37 10.67
CA ARG A 335 -3.29 -6.18 10.01
C ARG A 335 -4.45 -5.61 10.82
N SER A 336 -5.67 -5.70 10.30
CA SER A 336 -6.86 -5.19 10.99
C SER A 336 -7.11 -5.90 12.31
N ILE A 337 -7.61 -5.14 13.28
CA ILE A 337 -8.01 -5.62 14.58
C ILE A 337 -9.39 -5.09 14.95
N VAL A 338 -10.20 -5.89 15.63
CA VAL A 338 -11.52 -5.45 16.09
C VAL A 338 -11.82 -6.02 17.48
N LEU A 339 -12.36 -5.17 18.38
CA LEU A 339 -12.79 -5.57 19.71
C LEU A 339 -14.22 -6.09 19.70
N SER A 340 -14.50 -7.10 20.53
CA SER A 340 -15.86 -7.48 20.85
C SER A 340 -16.65 -6.30 21.47
N PRO A 341 -17.99 -6.26 21.35
CA PRO A 341 -18.80 -5.15 21.86
C PRO A 341 -18.62 -4.86 23.36
N ASP A 342 -18.31 -5.90 24.14
CA ASP A 342 -18.01 -5.83 25.57
C ASP A 342 -16.54 -5.55 25.90
N GLY A 343 -15.68 -5.52 24.86
CA GLY A 343 -14.25 -5.31 25.02
C GLY A 343 -13.45 -6.50 25.57
N SER A 344 -14.08 -7.66 25.80
CA SER A 344 -13.43 -8.83 26.44
C SER A 344 -12.51 -9.61 25.50
N ALA A 345 -12.72 -9.51 24.18
CA ALA A 345 -11.91 -10.19 23.18
C ALA A 345 -11.47 -9.24 22.07
N LEU A 346 -10.22 -9.34 21.63
CA LEU A 346 -9.68 -8.66 20.45
C LEU A 346 -9.36 -9.71 19.39
N TYR A 347 -9.89 -9.50 18.18
CA TYR A 347 -9.63 -10.31 17.00
C TYR A 347 -8.57 -9.65 16.14
N VAL A 348 -7.58 -10.42 15.69
CA VAL A 348 -6.43 -9.93 14.93
C VAL A 348 -6.30 -10.74 13.64
N ALA A 349 -6.33 -10.10 12.49
CA ALA A 349 -6.11 -10.73 11.19
C ALA A 349 -4.61 -10.97 10.96
N ASN A 350 -4.16 -12.21 11.02
CA ASN A 350 -2.78 -12.61 10.76
C ASN A 350 -2.64 -12.96 9.26
N ARG A 351 -2.30 -11.97 8.44
CA ARG A 351 -2.38 -12.09 6.98
C ARG A 351 -1.49 -13.20 6.42
N LEU A 352 -0.28 -13.35 6.93
CA LEU A 352 0.69 -14.34 6.43
C LEU A 352 0.65 -15.69 7.16
N ASP A 353 -0.16 -15.82 8.23
CA ASP A 353 -0.47 -17.10 8.85
C ASP A 353 -1.90 -17.58 8.52
N ASP A 354 -2.61 -16.84 7.65
CA ASP A 354 -3.94 -17.24 7.18
C ASP A 354 -4.88 -17.62 8.33
N SER A 355 -4.87 -16.81 9.38
CA SER A 355 -5.55 -17.10 10.63
C SER A 355 -6.04 -15.84 11.35
N ILE A 356 -6.89 -16.02 12.34
CA ILE A 356 -7.32 -14.96 13.27
C ILE A 356 -6.84 -15.31 14.68
N SER A 357 -6.02 -14.47 15.30
CA SER A 357 -5.74 -14.56 16.73
C SER A 357 -6.89 -13.95 17.53
N VAL A 358 -7.30 -14.64 18.59
CA VAL A 358 -8.29 -14.17 19.58
C VAL A 358 -7.55 -13.88 20.88
N ILE A 359 -7.41 -12.61 21.22
CA ILE A 359 -6.76 -12.18 22.46
C ILE A 359 -7.83 -11.99 23.54
N ASP A 360 -7.66 -12.64 24.70
CA ASP A 360 -8.37 -12.31 25.93
C ASP A 360 -7.80 -11.00 26.48
N THR A 361 -8.57 -9.92 26.45
CA THR A 361 -8.11 -8.60 26.85
C THR A 361 -7.87 -8.44 28.34
N THR A 362 -8.51 -9.28 29.16
CA THR A 362 -8.31 -9.31 30.62
C THR A 362 -6.98 -9.98 30.97
N ARG A 363 -6.68 -11.10 30.31
CA ARG A 363 -5.42 -11.82 30.50
C ARG A 363 -4.24 -11.19 29.76
N GLY A 364 -4.50 -10.42 28.72
CA GLY A 364 -3.48 -9.86 27.84
C GLY A 364 -2.70 -10.92 27.06
N ALA A 365 -3.38 -11.98 26.61
CA ALA A 365 -2.75 -13.10 25.91
C ALA A 365 -3.68 -13.72 24.86
N VAL A 366 -3.09 -14.38 23.84
CA VAL A 366 -3.83 -15.14 22.83
C VAL A 366 -4.51 -16.33 23.51
N ALA A 367 -5.84 -16.36 23.46
CA ALA A 367 -6.68 -17.42 23.98
C ALA A 367 -7.00 -18.49 22.93
N ALA A 368 -6.98 -18.15 21.65
CA ALA A 368 -7.24 -19.07 20.55
C ALA A 368 -6.68 -18.51 19.22
N VAL A 369 -6.46 -19.43 18.27
CA VAL A 369 -6.18 -19.10 16.88
C VAL A 369 -7.21 -19.83 16.01
N ILE A 370 -7.86 -19.10 15.10
CA ILE A 370 -8.86 -19.63 14.16
C ILE A 370 -8.21 -19.74 12.79
N PRO A 371 -7.94 -20.95 12.27
CA PRO A 371 -7.39 -21.12 10.93
C PRO A 371 -8.44 -20.81 9.85
N LEU A 372 -8.02 -20.20 8.74
CA LEU A 372 -8.89 -19.88 7.62
C LEU A 372 -8.80 -20.88 6.45
N GLY A 373 -8.10 -21.99 6.62
CA GLY A 373 -8.02 -23.05 5.62
C GLY A 373 -6.93 -22.84 4.57
N ALA A 374 -5.76 -22.38 5.01
CA ALA A 374 -4.57 -22.33 4.15
C ALA A 374 -4.11 -23.73 3.71
N PRO A 375 -3.40 -23.83 2.56
CA PRO A 375 -2.72 -25.05 2.16
C PRO A 375 -1.75 -25.56 3.22
N SER A 376 -1.59 -26.90 3.31
CA SER A 376 -0.69 -27.53 4.29
C SER A 376 0.79 -27.30 4.01
N GLU A 377 1.15 -27.14 2.73
CA GLU A 377 2.50 -26.85 2.29
C GLU A 377 2.59 -25.42 1.74
N MET A 378 3.67 -24.73 2.07
CA MET A 378 3.90 -23.39 1.57
C MET A 378 4.80 -23.42 0.34
N ILE A 379 4.42 -22.66 -0.68
CA ILE A 379 5.27 -22.41 -1.84
C ILE A 379 6.39 -21.42 -1.49
N ALA A 380 7.46 -21.43 -2.27
CA ALA A 380 8.62 -20.58 -2.06
C ALA A 380 8.26 -19.07 -2.03
N GLU A 381 7.37 -18.64 -2.91
CA GLU A 381 6.89 -17.25 -2.99
C GLU A 381 6.17 -16.83 -1.69
N ARG A 382 5.39 -17.73 -1.06
CA ARG A 382 4.74 -17.44 0.23
C ARG A 382 5.75 -17.35 1.38
N LEU A 383 6.80 -18.18 1.36
CA LEU A 383 7.91 -18.10 2.31
C LEU A 383 8.67 -16.78 2.12
N GLY A 384 8.96 -16.39 0.88
CA GLY A 384 9.58 -15.12 0.56
C GLY A 384 8.73 -13.90 0.97
N GLU A 385 7.39 -13.98 0.80
CA GLU A 385 6.46 -12.94 1.27
C GLU A 385 6.58 -12.74 2.79
N ARG A 386 6.69 -13.82 3.56
CA ARG A 386 6.91 -13.75 5.02
C ARG A 386 8.21 -13.03 5.38
N LEU A 387 9.29 -13.29 4.66
CA LEU A 387 10.57 -12.63 4.86
C LEU A 387 10.49 -11.13 4.49
N PHE A 388 9.83 -10.80 3.40
CA PHE A 388 9.67 -9.43 2.91
C PHE A 388 8.95 -8.51 3.94
N TYR A 389 7.95 -9.04 4.62
CA TYR A 389 7.17 -8.29 5.62
C TYR A 389 7.75 -8.38 7.04
N SER A 390 8.75 -9.21 7.29
CA SER A 390 9.35 -9.37 8.62
C SER A 390 10.39 -8.29 8.92
N ALA A 391 10.30 -7.69 10.08
CA ALA A 391 11.36 -6.82 10.62
C ALA A 391 12.45 -7.57 11.37
N GLU A 392 12.31 -8.88 11.57
CA GLU A 392 13.18 -9.73 12.40
C GLU A 392 14.66 -9.68 11.99
N PHE A 393 14.93 -9.46 10.70
CA PHE A 393 16.27 -9.45 10.16
C PHE A 393 17.02 -8.12 10.30
N SER A 394 16.33 -7.04 10.64
CA SER A 394 16.95 -5.73 10.82
C SER A 394 17.45 -5.51 12.25
N TRP A 395 18.35 -4.54 12.43
CA TRP A 395 18.85 -4.15 13.74
C TRP A 395 17.68 -3.75 14.67
N ASN A 396 17.62 -4.39 15.84
CA ASN A 396 16.53 -4.23 16.81
C ASN A 396 15.13 -4.43 16.23
N HIS A 397 14.99 -5.21 15.14
CA HIS A 397 13.70 -5.47 14.48
C HIS A 397 12.96 -4.19 14.03
N SER A 398 13.72 -3.16 13.60
CA SER A 398 13.18 -1.83 13.38
C SER A 398 12.37 -1.67 12.09
N PHE A 399 12.67 -2.43 11.03
CA PHE A 399 11.91 -2.38 9.77
C PHE A 399 12.19 -3.58 8.88
N GLY A 400 11.27 -3.84 7.93
CA GLY A 400 11.42 -4.81 6.85
C GLY A 400 11.34 -4.16 5.47
N CYS A 401 11.41 -4.93 4.40
CA CYS A 401 11.28 -4.42 3.03
C CYS A 401 9.94 -3.69 2.83
N ALA A 402 8.88 -4.18 3.47
CA ALA A 402 7.53 -3.63 3.39
C ALA A 402 7.38 -2.23 3.99
N ASN A 403 8.33 -1.73 4.78
CA ASN A 403 8.28 -0.37 5.31
C ASN A 403 8.52 0.69 4.22
N CYS A 404 9.41 0.39 3.24
CA CYS A 404 9.65 1.21 2.06
C CYS A 404 8.74 0.80 0.89
N HIS A 405 8.44 -0.49 0.75
CA HIS A 405 7.63 -1.04 -0.33
C HIS A 405 6.25 -1.45 0.20
N LEU A 406 5.44 -0.42 0.53
CA LEU A 406 4.10 -0.60 1.11
C LEU A 406 3.21 -1.47 0.22
N ASP A 407 2.61 -2.52 0.80
CA ASP A 407 1.83 -3.52 0.05
C ASP A 407 2.58 -4.09 -1.17
N SER A 408 3.92 -4.26 -1.06
CA SER A 408 4.82 -4.75 -2.10
C SER A 408 4.92 -3.86 -3.34
N THR A 409 4.65 -2.57 -3.19
CA THR A 409 4.71 -1.59 -4.28
C THR A 409 5.83 -0.57 -4.06
N PHE A 410 5.52 0.62 -3.58
CA PHE A 410 6.43 1.71 -3.25
C PHE A 410 5.79 2.60 -2.18
N ASP A 411 6.53 3.55 -1.62
CA ASP A 411 6.03 4.50 -0.61
C ASP A 411 5.83 5.93 -1.15
N GLY A 412 6.29 6.20 -2.38
CA GLY A 412 6.22 7.52 -3.01
C GLY A 412 7.15 8.56 -2.37
N LEU A 413 8.24 8.08 -1.75
CA LEU A 413 9.26 8.89 -1.08
C LEU A 413 10.58 8.88 -1.85
N GLN A 414 11.33 9.95 -1.63
CA GLN A 414 12.73 10.06 -2.00
C GLN A 414 13.58 9.60 -0.83
N TRP A 415 14.65 8.86 -1.10
CA TRP A 415 15.51 8.26 -0.08
C TRP A 415 16.98 8.61 -0.30
N ASP A 416 17.66 8.96 0.78
CA ASP A 416 19.10 9.06 0.87
C ASP A 416 19.64 7.73 1.40
N LEU A 417 19.96 6.81 0.46
CA LEU A 417 20.23 5.41 0.81
C LEU A 417 21.71 5.06 0.93
N GLU A 418 22.58 5.85 0.28
CA GLU A 418 24.01 5.49 0.18
C GLU A 418 24.82 6.14 1.31
N PRO A 419 25.90 5.48 1.78
CA PRO A 419 26.77 6.03 2.81
C PRO A 419 27.81 7.00 2.21
N ASP A 420 27.38 7.99 1.45
CA ASP A 420 28.22 8.86 0.63
C ASP A 420 28.18 10.35 1.03
N GLY A 421 27.43 10.66 2.05
CA GLY A 421 27.23 12.01 2.56
C GLY A 421 25.77 12.45 2.52
N PHE A 422 25.46 13.50 3.23
CA PHE A 422 24.09 14.02 3.26
C PHE A 422 23.68 14.62 1.93
N GLY A 423 22.59 14.09 1.37
CA GLY A 423 21.95 14.62 0.20
C GLY A 423 22.68 14.33 -1.10
N VAL A 424 23.53 13.31 -1.14
CA VAL A 424 24.16 12.78 -2.35
C VAL A 424 23.33 11.60 -2.85
N ASP A 425 23.17 11.47 -4.17
CA ASP A 425 22.42 10.39 -4.83
C ASP A 425 21.04 10.09 -4.20
N ILE A 426 20.29 11.13 -3.85
CA ILE A 426 18.90 10.96 -3.39
C ILE A 426 18.06 10.39 -4.52
N VAL A 427 17.37 9.29 -4.25
CA VAL A 427 16.63 8.53 -5.27
C VAL A 427 15.17 8.33 -4.87
N ASP A 428 14.28 8.31 -5.87
CA ASP A 428 12.89 7.90 -5.73
C ASP A 428 12.79 6.39 -5.52
N ASN A 429 11.87 5.97 -4.66
CA ASN A 429 11.63 4.55 -4.38
C ASN A 429 10.87 3.89 -5.54
N ARG A 430 11.47 2.86 -6.13
CA ARG A 430 10.94 2.20 -7.33
C ARG A 430 9.82 1.21 -7.03
N LEU A 431 8.90 1.09 -7.96
CA LEU A 431 7.86 0.06 -7.97
C LEU A 431 8.48 -1.34 -8.08
N LEU A 432 7.96 -2.30 -7.31
CA LEU A 432 8.39 -3.71 -7.38
C LEU A 432 7.51 -4.58 -8.29
N GLU A 433 6.39 -4.07 -8.79
CA GLU A 433 5.52 -4.86 -9.67
C GLU A 433 6.25 -5.20 -10.99
N ASP A 434 6.25 -6.50 -11.35
CA ASP A 434 6.83 -7.03 -12.61
C ASP A 434 8.32 -6.66 -12.80
N VAL A 435 9.08 -6.61 -11.69
CA VAL A 435 10.48 -6.16 -11.72
C VAL A 435 11.46 -7.24 -12.17
N GLY A 436 11.06 -8.52 -12.17
CA GLY A 436 11.95 -9.67 -12.36
C GLY A 436 12.79 -9.67 -13.65
N GLY A 437 12.30 -9.02 -14.72
CA GLY A 437 13.01 -8.93 -16.00
C GLY A 437 13.68 -7.61 -16.31
N THR A 438 13.93 -6.73 -15.32
CA THR A 438 14.33 -5.32 -15.55
C THR A 438 15.72 -4.96 -15.04
N ALA A 439 16.59 -5.96 -14.81
CA ALA A 439 17.98 -5.70 -14.41
C ALA A 439 18.71 -4.79 -15.43
N PRO A 440 19.70 -3.97 -14.99
CA PRO A 440 20.24 -3.86 -13.63
C PRO A 440 19.31 -3.08 -12.69
N PHE A 441 19.48 -3.30 -11.39
CA PHE A 441 18.65 -2.65 -10.36
C PHE A 441 19.33 -1.43 -9.77
N LYS A 442 18.56 -0.60 -9.07
CA LYS A 442 18.87 0.76 -8.60
C LYS A 442 18.94 1.77 -9.75
N TRP A 443 18.78 3.05 -9.42
CA TRP A 443 18.87 4.13 -10.40
C TRP A 443 20.28 4.29 -11.00
N ASN A 444 21.33 3.88 -10.29
CA ASN A 444 22.71 3.87 -10.79
C ASN A 444 23.12 2.55 -11.48
N GLY A 445 22.20 1.57 -11.61
CA GLY A 445 22.49 0.27 -12.21
C GLY A 445 23.51 -0.57 -11.42
N GLY A 446 23.70 -0.25 -10.13
CA GLY A 446 24.80 -0.84 -9.33
C GLY A 446 24.59 -2.31 -8.93
N ASN A 447 23.39 -2.87 -9.08
CA ASN A 447 23.08 -4.25 -8.72
C ASN A 447 22.66 -5.05 -9.96
N PRO A 448 23.42 -6.08 -10.34
CA PRO A 448 23.18 -6.83 -11.56
C PRO A 448 21.96 -7.75 -11.49
N ASP A 449 21.53 -8.13 -10.28
CA ASP A 449 20.43 -9.05 -10.03
C ASP A 449 19.77 -8.82 -8.68
N LEU A 450 18.59 -9.42 -8.48
CA LEU A 450 17.84 -9.33 -7.23
C LEU A 450 18.51 -10.05 -6.06
N ALA A 451 19.32 -11.07 -6.31
CA ALA A 451 20.05 -11.75 -5.24
C ALA A 451 21.11 -10.83 -4.61
N THR A 452 21.76 -9.99 -5.42
CA THR A 452 22.66 -8.94 -4.94
C THR A 452 21.88 -7.85 -4.17
N GLU A 453 20.74 -7.41 -4.69
CA GLU A 453 19.90 -6.38 -4.05
C GLU A 453 19.34 -6.86 -2.72
N CYS A 454 18.70 -8.02 -2.69
CA CYS A 454 18.05 -8.57 -1.49
C CYS A 454 19.03 -9.20 -0.48
N GLY A 455 20.23 -9.61 -0.94
CA GLY A 455 21.22 -10.30 -0.11
C GLY A 455 22.21 -9.37 0.57
N ILE A 456 23.45 -9.37 0.09
CA ILE A 456 24.60 -8.74 0.74
C ILE A 456 24.43 -7.21 0.92
N ARG A 457 23.75 -6.54 0.00
CA ARG A 457 23.50 -5.11 0.10
C ARG A 457 22.55 -4.81 1.26
N THR A 458 21.45 -5.56 1.35
CA THR A 458 20.49 -5.42 2.45
C THR A 458 21.15 -5.67 3.80
N GLU A 459 22.01 -6.69 3.91
CA GLU A 459 22.80 -6.96 5.10
C GLU A 459 23.67 -5.76 5.52
N ARG A 460 24.46 -5.24 4.60
CA ARG A 460 25.48 -4.24 4.92
C ARG A 460 24.94 -2.84 5.17
N PHE A 461 23.96 -2.42 4.40
CA PHE A 461 23.53 -1.04 4.37
C PHE A 461 22.18 -0.80 5.06
N PHE A 462 21.24 -1.72 4.92
CA PHE A 462 19.91 -1.54 5.47
C PHE A 462 19.77 -2.14 6.87
N PHE A 463 19.90 -3.45 6.98
CA PHE A 463 19.59 -4.14 8.23
C PHE A 463 20.71 -4.11 9.25
N ARG A 464 21.98 -4.00 8.83
CA ARG A 464 23.16 -4.00 9.68
C ARG A 464 23.23 -5.19 10.66
N SER A 465 22.68 -6.30 10.23
CA SER A 465 22.58 -7.54 10.99
C SER A 465 22.90 -8.72 10.08
N GLN A 466 22.23 -9.84 10.25
CA GLN A 466 22.31 -10.96 9.32
C GLN A 466 21.40 -10.69 8.12
N GLY A 467 21.95 -10.67 6.92
CA GLY A 467 21.17 -10.60 5.69
C GLY A 467 20.55 -11.93 5.31
N PHE A 468 19.73 -11.92 4.28
CA PHE A 468 19.16 -13.14 3.71
C PHE A 468 20.25 -13.96 2.97
N ARG A 469 20.30 -15.27 3.21
CA ARG A 469 21.27 -16.20 2.62
C ARG A 469 20.62 -17.55 2.35
N GLY A 470 21.23 -18.34 1.44
CA GLY A 470 20.73 -19.68 1.11
C GLY A 470 19.28 -19.67 0.66
N GLU A 471 18.47 -20.55 1.21
CA GLU A 471 17.06 -20.70 0.83
C GLU A 471 16.23 -19.45 1.13
N ASP A 472 16.50 -18.74 2.23
CA ASP A 472 15.77 -17.51 2.57
C ASP A 472 15.95 -16.43 1.49
N LEU A 473 17.18 -16.28 0.98
CA LEU A 473 17.45 -15.36 -0.13
C LEU A 473 16.73 -15.81 -1.42
N GLU A 474 16.76 -17.10 -1.73
CA GLU A 474 16.05 -17.65 -2.89
C GLU A 474 14.54 -17.42 -2.77
N TYR A 475 13.94 -17.69 -1.61
CA TYR A 475 12.52 -17.46 -1.37
C TYR A 475 12.15 -15.98 -1.52
N LEU A 476 12.97 -15.08 -0.96
CA LEU A 476 12.73 -13.65 -1.07
C LEU A 476 12.81 -13.16 -2.53
N VAL A 477 13.82 -13.60 -3.29
CA VAL A 477 13.97 -13.26 -4.71
C VAL A 477 12.77 -13.76 -5.50
N ARG A 478 12.36 -15.02 -5.33
CA ARG A 478 11.17 -15.58 -5.98
C ARG A 478 9.91 -14.79 -5.67
N TYR A 479 9.75 -14.35 -4.42
CA TYR A 479 8.63 -13.52 -4.05
C TYR A 479 8.62 -12.19 -4.80
N VAL A 480 9.77 -11.48 -4.81
CA VAL A 480 9.89 -10.18 -5.49
C VAL A 480 9.62 -10.33 -7.00
N GLU A 481 10.13 -11.38 -7.64
CA GLU A 481 9.86 -11.70 -9.04
C GLU A 481 8.38 -12.05 -9.31
N SER A 482 7.69 -12.59 -8.31
CA SER A 482 6.28 -12.99 -8.42
C SER A 482 5.27 -11.86 -8.18
N ILE A 483 5.72 -10.66 -7.79
CA ILE A 483 4.81 -9.54 -7.54
C ILE A 483 4.12 -9.13 -8.84
N PRO A 484 2.80 -9.34 -8.95
CA PRO A 484 2.11 -9.16 -10.22
C PRO A 484 1.83 -7.69 -10.51
N LEU A 485 1.78 -7.35 -11.79
CA LEU A 485 1.25 -6.06 -12.23
C LEU A 485 -0.22 -5.93 -11.82
N ARG A 486 -0.55 -4.78 -11.21
CA ARG A 486 -1.95 -4.40 -11.00
C ARG A 486 -2.66 -4.17 -12.34
N PRO A 487 -3.99 -4.35 -12.41
CA PRO A 487 -4.74 -4.06 -13.63
C PRO A 487 -4.54 -2.60 -14.07
N ASN A 488 -4.18 -2.39 -15.33
CA ASN A 488 -4.08 -1.05 -15.90
C ASN A 488 -5.49 -0.58 -16.34
N ARG A 489 -5.99 0.50 -15.73
CA ARG A 489 -7.35 1.04 -15.95
C ARG A 489 -7.47 1.92 -17.19
N TYR A 490 -6.34 2.28 -17.80
CA TYR A 490 -6.29 3.07 -19.03
C TYR A 490 -6.29 2.19 -20.29
N ARG A 491 -6.02 0.88 -20.13
CA ARG A 491 -6.13 -0.09 -21.22
C ARG A 491 -7.57 -0.47 -21.48
N SER A 492 -7.97 -0.47 -22.77
CA SER A 492 -9.22 -1.10 -23.16
C SER A 492 -9.16 -2.62 -22.93
N PRO A 493 -10.25 -3.27 -22.44
CA PRO A 493 -10.26 -4.72 -22.22
C PRO A 493 -9.98 -5.56 -23.46
N ASP A 494 -10.29 -5.04 -24.66
CA ASP A 494 -10.06 -5.68 -25.95
C ASP A 494 -8.71 -5.29 -26.58
N GLY A 495 -7.91 -4.47 -25.91
CA GLY A 495 -6.61 -4.00 -26.38
C GLY A 495 -6.68 -2.91 -27.47
N THR A 496 -7.86 -2.39 -27.80
CA THR A 496 -7.99 -1.30 -28.78
C THR A 496 -7.46 0.01 -28.22
N LEU A 497 -6.76 0.78 -29.06
CA LEU A 497 -6.28 2.10 -28.71
C LEU A 497 -7.33 3.15 -29.05
N THR A 498 -7.43 4.18 -28.22
CA THR A 498 -8.19 5.39 -28.57
C THR A 498 -7.43 6.18 -29.63
N PRO A 499 -8.09 7.07 -30.40
CA PRO A 499 -7.40 7.92 -31.37
C PRO A 499 -6.25 8.76 -30.78
N ALA A 500 -6.37 9.19 -29.52
CA ALA A 500 -5.31 9.89 -28.79
C ALA A 500 -4.11 8.96 -28.52
N GLN A 501 -4.37 7.74 -28.05
CA GLN A 501 -3.34 6.73 -27.80
C GLN A 501 -2.62 6.29 -29.10
N GLU A 502 -3.33 6.18 -30.22
CA GLU A 502 -2.71 5.89 -31.52
C GLU A 502 -1.76 7.01 -31.97
N ARG A 503 -2.17 8.29 -31.86
CA ARG A 503 -1.29 9.42 -32.14
C ARG A 503 -0.12 9.48 -31.16
N GLY A 504 -0.36 9.21 -29.88
CA GLY A 504 0.69 9.14 -28.86
C GLY A 504 1.71 8.05 -29.14
N LYS A 505 1.25 6.86 -29.58
CA LYS A 505 2.12 5.79 -30.04
C LYS A 505 3.00 6.22 -31.22
N ALA A 506 2.44 6.87 -32.21
CA ALA A 506 3.19 7.37 -33.36
C ALA A 506 4.25 8.42 -32.95
N ILE A 507 3.97 9.23 -31.91
CA ILE A 507 4.95 10.17 -31.33
C ILE A 507 6.05 9.40 -30.58
N PHE A 508 5.70 8.41 -29.80
CA PHE A 508 6.65 7.57 -29.06
C PHE A 508 7.62 6.82 -29.99
N GLU A 509 7.14 6.34 -31.13
CA GLU A 509 7.89 5.56 -32.13
C GLU A 509 8.55 6.42 -33.22
N ARG A 510 8.44 7.74 -33.19
CA ARG A 510 8.96 8.61 -34.24
C ARG A 510 10.49 8.67 -34.29
N THR A 511 11.03 8.74 -35.51
CA THR A 511 12.48 8.86 -35.79
C THR A 511 12.87 10.18 -36.38
N THR A 512 11.89 11.07 -36.66
CA THR A 512 12.11 12.41 -37.28
C THR A 512 11.34 13.47 -36.52
N ARG A 513 11.90 14.67 -36.49
CA ARG A 513 11.24 15.89 -36.03
C ARG A 513 10.18 16.32 -37.04
N LYS A 514 9.27 17.22 -36.66
CA LYS A 514 8.26 17.80 -37.57
C LYS A 514 8.83 18.50 -38.80
N ASN A 515 10.02 19.04 -38.67
CA ASN A 515 10.72 19.70 -39.80
C ASN A 515 11.45 18.71 -40.72
N GLY A 516 11.29 17.39 -40.50
CA GLY A 516 11.92 16.33 -41.28
C GLY A 516 13.36 15.97 -40.86
N THR A 517 13.95 16.64 -39.88
CA THR A 517 15.30 16.30 -39.44
C THR A 517 15.30 15.00 -38.60
N PRO A 518 16.30 14.12 -38.76
CA PRO A 518 16.38 12.88 -37.96
C PRO A 518 16.52 13.20 -36.47
N ILE A 519 15.89 12.37 -35.63
CA ILE A 519 16.09 12.34 -34.17
C ILE A 519 17.27 11.39 -33.91
N PRO A 520 18.32 11.81 -33.18
CA PRO A 520 19.39 10.91 -32.78
C PRO A 520 18.84 9.69 -32.03
N ALA A 521 19.44 8.52 -32.23
CA ALA A 521 18.95 7.27 -31.62
C ALA A 521 18.82 7.37 -30.09
N ASP A 522 19.79 8.01 -29.42
CA ASP A 522 19.79 8.21 -27.97
C ASP A 522 18.67 9.14 -27.47
N ASN A 523 17.95 9.82 -28.37
CA ASN A 523 16.85 10.72 -28.06
C ASN A 523 15.50 10.19 -28.60
N GLN A 524 15.45 8.95 -29.09
CA GLN A 524 14.21 8.27 -29.51
C GLN A 524 13.63 7.48 -28.34
N CYS A 525 12.38 7.73 -27.98
CA CYS A 525 11.75 7.10 -26.80
C CYS A 525 11.83 5.57 -26.86
N PHE A 526 11.45 4.97 -27.99
CA PHE A 526 11.36 3.51 -28.14
C PHE A 526 12.73 2.80 -28.21
N VAL A 527 13.84 3.52 -28.39
CA VAL A 527 15.20 2.92 -28.37
C VAL A 527 15.63 2.63 -26.92
N CYS A 528 15.38 3.56 -26.01
CA CYS A 528 15.63 3.38 -24.59
C CYS A 528 14.51 2.56 -23.93
N HIS A 529 13.26 2.88 -24.23
CA HIS A 529 12.10 2.19 -23.69
C HIS A 529 11.57 1.14 -24.65
N SER A 530 12.34 0.04 -24.80
CA SER A 530 12.06 -1.07 -25.73
C SER A 530 11.77 -2.39 -24.98
N GLY A 531 11.39 -3.42 -25.73
CA GLY A 531 11.11 -4.75 -25.19
C GLY A 531 9.81 -4.83 -24.37
N PRO A 532 9.58 -5.98 -23.70
CA PRO A 532 8.31 -6.26 -23.04
C PRO A 532 8.07 -5.39 -21.78
N TYR A 533 9.14 -4.90 -21.16
CA TYR A 533 9.09 -4.05 -19.96
C TYR A 533 9.29 -2.57 -20.30
N TYR A 534 9.45 -2.20 -21.56
CA TYR A 534 9.77 -0.83 -21.99
C TYR A 534 11.03 -0.27 -21.30
N THR A 535 12.08 -1.09 -21.26
CA THR A 535 13.45 -0.72 -20.86
C THR A 535 14.46 -1.50 -21.71
N ASN A 536 15.53 -0.84 -22.15
CA ASN A 536 16.64 -1.51 -22.82
C ASN A 536 17.73 -1.99 -21.84
N GLN A 537 17.49 -1.86 -20.53
CA GLN A 537 18.38 -2.36 -19.48
C GLN A 537 19.79 -1.74 -19.50
N THR A 538 19.88 -0.47 -19.88
CA THR A 538 21.15 0.28 -19.93
C THR A 538 21.07 1.56 -19.10
N LEU A 539 22.21 2.23 -18.96
CA LEU A 539 22.30 3.54 -18.33
C LEU A 539 22.32 4.65 -19.38
N ALA A 540 21.47 5.66 -19.22
CA ALA A 540 21.36 6.82 -20.11
C ALA A 540 21.54 8.14 -19.34
N ASP A 541 22.16 9.15 -19.99
CA ASP A 541 22.19 10.52 -19.52
C ASP A 541 21.10 11.32 -20.25
N VAL A 542 19.98 11.49 -19.59
CA VAL A 542 18.80 12.21 -20.12
C VAL A 542 18.75 13.68 -19.68
N GLY A 543 19.83 14.19 -19.09
CA GLY A 543 19.94 15.60 -18.70
C GLY A 543 19.20 15.98 -17.42
N THR A 544 18.75 15.01 -16.65
CA THR A 544 18.02 15.23 -15.38
C THR A 544 18.90 15.09 -14.14
N GLY A 545 20.17 14.67 -14.32
CA GLY A 545 21.15 14.58 -13.24
C GLY A 545 21.33 15.90 -12.49
N LYS A 546 21.48 15.82 -11.18
CA LYS A 546 21.72 16.95 -10.28
C LYS A 546 23.21 17.08 -9.98
N PRO A 547 23.69 18.27 -9.55
CA PRO A 547 25.09 18.45 -9.10
C PRO A 547 25.49 17.55 -7.91
N THR A 548 24.52 16.99 -7.22
CA THR A 548 24.71 16.07 -6.09
C THR A 548 24.73 14.60 -6.49
N ASP A 549 24.44 14.28 -7.75
CA ASP A 549 24.50 12.91 -8.25
C ASP A 549 25.93 12.57 -8.64
N ARG A 550 26.39 11.37 -8.30
CA ARG A 550 27.73 10.86 -8.64
C ARG A 550 27.89 10.62 -10.13
N SER A 551 26.80 10.35 -10.81
CA SER A 551 26.78 10.10 -12.25
C SER A 551 25.57 10.75 -12.89
N PRO A 552 25.73 11.40 -14.07
CA PRO A 552 24.59 11.88 -14.83
C PRO A 552 23.84 10.73 -15.55
N LYS A 553 24.42 9.52 -15.59
CA LYS A 553 23.81 8.35 -16.21
C LYS A 553 22.99 7.60 -15.19
N ILE A 554 21.74 7.35 -15.50
CA ILE A 554 20.77 6.64 -14.69
C ILE A 554 20.22 5.44 -15.46
N ASP A 555 19.80 4.42 -14.74
CA ASP A 555 19.13 3.25 -15.29
C ASP A 555 17.85 3.65 -16.01
N VAL A 556 17.65 3.11 -17.20
CA VAL A 556 16.41 3.31 -17.97
C VAL A 556 15.31 2.48 -17.32
N PRO A 557 14.36 3.12 -16.60
CA PRO A 557 13.34 2.38 -15.85
C PRO A 557 12.32 1.75 -16.78
N GLN A 558 11.69 0.67 -16.31
CA GLN A 558 10.50 0.14 -16.97
C GLN A 558 9.36 1.17 -17.00
N LEU A 559 8.54 1.14 -18.07
CA LEU A 559 7.35 1.99 -18.16
C LEU A 559 6.05 1.22 -17.92
N THR A 560 6.11 -0.06 -17.56
CA THR A 560 4.91 -0.83 -17.22
C THR A 560 4.17 -0.17 -16.07
N ASN A 561 2.88 0.13 -16.29
CA ASN A 561 2.04 0.84 -15.31
C ASN A 561 2.59 2.21 -14.86
N VAL A 562 3.37 2.90 -15.70
CA VAL A 562 3.99 4.18 -15.36
C VAL A 562 3.00 5.25 -14.89
N ALA A 563 1.73 5.18 -15.31
CA ALA A 563 0.67 6.09 -14.85
C ALA A 563 0.46 6.10 -13.32
N TYR A 564 0.89 5.06 -12.62
CA TYR A 564 0.65 4.89 -11.18
C TYR A 564 1.89 5.09 -10.31
N THR A 565 3.04 5.44 -10.91
CA THR A 565 4.34 5.47 -10.22
C THR A 565 4.85 6.87 -9.86
N ALA A 566 4.00 7.89 -9.95
CA ALA A 566 4.41 9.23 -9.53
C ALA A 566 4.93 9.24 -8.07
N PRO A 567 5.97 10.07 -7.76
CA PRO A 567 6.65 11.04 -8.62
C PRO A 567 7.57 10.36 -9.64
N TYR A 568 8.07 11.10 -10.62
CA TYR A 568 8.86 10.61 -11.74
C TYR A 568 10.29 11.17 -11.72
N LEU A 569 11.14 10.64 -12.61
CA LEU A 569 12.58 10.78 -12.67
C LEU A 569 13.29 10.06 -11.53
N HIS A 570 14.61 9.93 -11.62
CA HIS A 570 15.40 9.17 -10.66
C HIS A 570 15.32 9.71 -9.22
N ASP A 571 15.07 11.00 -9.08
CA ASP A 571 15.00 11.72 -7.81
C ASP A 571 13.57 12.15 -7.43
N GLY A 572 12.54 11.70 -8.16
CA GLY A 572 11.15 12.07 -7.90
C GLY A 572 10.83 13.56 -8.09
N SER A 573 11.65 14.30 -8.84
CA SER A 573 11.46 15.75 -9.00
C SER A 573 10.26 16.13 -9.87
N ALA A 574 9.84 15.29 -10.83
CA ALA A 574 8.65 15.50 -11.63
C ALA A 574 7.43 14.88 -10.96
N ARG A 575 6.38 15.66 -10.73
CA ARG A 575 5.15 15.22 -10.05
C ARG A 575 4.14 14.58 -11.00
N THR A 576 4.22 14.96 -12.28
CA THR A 576 3.34 14.47 -13.35
C THR A 576 4.17 14.04 -14.54
N LEU A 577 3.62 13.18 -15.39
CA LEU A 577 4.26 12.81 -16.66
C LEU A 577 4.53 14.05 -17.53
N GLU A 578 3.64 15.04 -17.50
CA GLU A 578 3.79 16.27 -18.25
C GLU A 578 5.05 17.06 -17.86
N GLU A 579 5.34 17.16 -16.55
CA GLU A 579 6.48 17.90 -16.02
C GLU A 579 7.83 17.34 -16.51
N ILE A 580 7.90 16.04 -16.86
CA ILE A 580 9.11 15.44 -17.44
C ILE A 580 9.58 16.24 -18.65
N TRP A 581 8.67 16.66 -19.52
CA TRP A 581 9.01 17.38 -20.77
C TRP A 581 8.87 18.88 -20.64
N THR A 582 7.89 19.38 -19.88
CA THR A 582 7.65 20.85 -19.79
C THR A 582 8.60 21.56 -18.84
N VAL A 583 9.18 20.84 -17.87
CA VAL A 583 10.07 21.41 -16.84
C VAL A 583 11.48 20.84 -16.92
N PHE A 584 11.61 19.51 -17.10
CA PHE A 584 12.88 18.80 -16.92
C PHE A 584 13.57 18.40 -18.22
N ASN A 585 13.01 18.73 -19.41
CA ASN A 585 13.60 18.42 -20.72
C ASN A 585 13.78 19.64 -21.63
N PRO A 586 14.39 20.75 -21.18
CA PRO A 586 14.48 21.97 -22.00
C PRO A 586 15.34 21.81 -23.26
N ASN A 587 16.22 20.82 -23.31
CA ASN A 587 17.20 20.59 -24.36
C ASN A 587 16.95 19.30 -25.18
N ASP A 588 15.75 18.74 -25.12
CA ASP A 588 15.39 17.48 -25.83
C ASP A 588 16.30 16.28 -25.54
N ARG A 589 16.87 16.19 -24.33
CA ARG A 589 17.76 15.08 -23.96
C ARG A 589 16.99 13.84 -23.50
N HIS A 590 15.77 14.02 -22.97
CA HIS A 590 14.86 12.93 -22.61
C HIS A 590 13.75 12.78 -23.63
N GLY A 591 14.11 12.33 -24.82
CA GLY A 591 13.25 12.36 -25.98
C GLY A 591 13.08 13.77 -26.57
N VAL A 592 12.80 13.85 -27.84
CA VAL A 592 12.55 15.14 -28.51
C VAL A 592 11.09 15.53 -28.30
N SER A 593 10.83 16.66 -27.65
CA SER A 593 9.49 17.12 -27.31
C SER A 593 9.25 18.61 -27.62
N ASN A 594 10.31 19.42 -27.81
CA ASN A 594 10.19 20.85 -27.98
C ASN A 594 9.53 21.26 -29.33
N ASP A 595 9.36 20.34 -30.27
CA ASP A 595 8.61 20.54 -31.51
C ASP A 595 7.15 20.08 -31.41
N LEU A 596 6.71 19.51 -30.28
CA LEU A 596 5.33 19.09 -30.07
C LEU A 596 4.44 20.25 -29.62
N THR A 597 3.20 20.24 -30.08
CA THR A 597 2.15 21.06 -29.48
C THR A 597 1.70 20.46 -28.14
N LYS A 598 0.96 21.23 -27.36
CA LYS A 598 0.38 20.75 -26.10
C LYS A 598 -0.53 19.54 -26.31
N ASP A 599 -1.33 19.54 -27.38
CA ASP A 599 -2.24 18.43 -27.68
C ASP A 599 -1.47 17.14 -28.04
N GLU A 600 -0.38 17.27 -28.80
CA GLU A 600 0.48 16.11 -29.12
C GLU A 600 1.22 15.59 -27.91
N LEU A 601 1.67 16.46 -26.99
CA LEU A 601 2.22 16.02 -25.71
C LEU A 601 1.16 15.29 -24.87
N ASN A 602 -0.07 15.76 -24.87
CA ASN A 602 -1.18 15.07 -24.19
C ASN A 602 -1.43 13.70 -24.83
N ASP A 603 -1.41 13.58 -26.17
CA ASP A 603 -1.55 12.29 -26.87
C ASP A 603 -0.42 11.33 -26.47
N LEU A 604 0.83 11.78 -26.39
CA LEU A 604 1.96 10.97 -25.90
C LEU A 604 1.70 10.48 -24.46
N ILE A 605 1.22 11.34 -23.57
CA ILE A 605 0.90 10.97 -22.18
C ILE A 605 -0.23 9.95 -22.14
N GLU A 606 -1.29 10.09 -22.98
CA GLU A 606 -2.36 9.10 -23.07
C GLU A 606 -1.85 7.72 -23.52
N TYR A 607 -0.85 7.66 -24.41
CA TYR A 607 -0.20 6.41 -24.77
C TYR A 607 0.63 5.84 -23.62
N LEU A 608 1.42 6.65 -22.92
CA LEU A 608 2.22 6.19 -21.79
C LEU A 608 1.36 5.61 -20.65
N LYS A 609 0.17 6.12 -20.45
CA LYS A 609 -0.74 5.62 -19.42
C LYS A 609 -1.15 4.15 -19.61
N ILE A 610 -1.11 3.65 -20.82
CA ILE A 610 -1.49 2.26 -21.12
C ILE A 610 -0.31 1.28 -21.10
N LEU A 611 0.92 1.74 -20.92
CA LEU A 611 2.13 0.90 -20.90
C LEU A 611 2.33 0.10 -19.59
#